data_526afbf8c25a4dae188c0ed5e2979c7a
#
_entry.id   526afbf8c25a4dae188c0ed5e2979c7a
#
_cell.length_a   1.000
_cell.length_b   1.000
_cell.length_c   1.000
_cell.angle_alpha   90.00
_cell.angle_beta   90.00
_cell.angle_gamma   90.00
#
_symmetry.space_group_name_H-M   'P 1'
#
loop_
_entity.id
_entity.type
_entity.pdbx_description
1 polymer ?
#
loop_
_entity_poly.entity_id
_entity_poly.type
_entity_poly.pdbx_seq_one_letter_code
_entity_poly.pdbx_strand_id
1 'polypeptide(L)'
;MAMLEVKNIEKHFGSTDVLKNISFDLEEGQTLAIIGSSGSGKTTLLRCLNFLEIPNGGTIAVNDEILFDASQIKSKKDKDLRDKRLHFGMVFQSFNLFPQYTALENVTLAEKMLAKDLPDFKQNKKEIYNKIEEHGKELLARMGLADRVNH
;
A
#
# COMPACT_ATOMS: atom_id res chain seq x y z
N MET A 1 -14.43 17.37 2.27
CA MET A 1 -12.96 17.50 2.11
C MET A 1 -12.45 16.24 1.46
N ALA A 2 -11.66 16.33 0.42
CA ALA A 2 -11.16 15.14 -0.26
C ALA A 2 -10.22 14.36 0.67
N MET A 3 -10.49 13.06 0.87
CA MET A 3 -9.59 12.16 1.59
C MET A 3 -8.35 11.83 0.76
N LEU A 4 -8.53 11.67 -0.54
CA LEU A 4 -7.45 11.47 -1.51
C LEU A 4 -7.55 12.52 -2.62
N GLU A 5 -6.50 13.24 -2.87
CA GLU A 5 -6.39 14.19 -3.98
C GLU A 5 -5.22 13.80 -4.87
N VAL A 6 -5.51 13.63 -6.16
CA VAL A 6 -4.54 13.24 -7.19
C VAL A 6 -4.58 14.31 -8.29
N LYS A 7 -3.45 14.95 -8.54
CA LYS A 7 -3.37 16.03 -9.53
C LYS A 7 -2.25 15.79 -10.53
N ASN A 8 -2.60 15.83 -11.80
CA ASN A 8 -1.69 15.85 -12.95
C ASN A 8 -0.67 14.69 -12.92
N ILE A 9 -1.10 13.49 -12.49
CA ILE A 9 -0.21 12.33 -12.42
C ILE A 9 0.21 11.93 -13.84
N GLU A 10 1.51 11.81 -13.99
CA GLU A 10 2.17 11.37 -15.22
C GLU A 10 3.07 10.17 -14.92
N LYS A 11 3.11 9.21 -15.84
CA LYS A 11 4.03 8.08 -15.77
C LYS A 11 4.45 7.65 -17.17
N HIS A 12 5.76 7.58 -17.36
CA HIS A 12 6.35 7.00 -18.58
C HIS A 12 7.35 5.91 -18.22
N PHE A 13 7.54 4.96 -19.14
CA PHE A 13 8.57 3.96 -19.09
C PHE A 13 9.42 4.08 -20.38
N GLY A 14 10.67 4.54 -20.22
CA GLY A 14 11.48 4.93 -21.37
C GLY A 14 10.78 6.02 -22.19
N SER A 15 10.51 5.73 -23.47
CA SER A 15 9.81 6.65 -24.38
C SER A 15 8.28 6.47 -24.41
N THR A 16 7.74 5.53 -23.64
CA THR A 16 6.30 5.22 -23.66
C THR A 16 5.57 5.93 -22.53
N ASP A 17 4.70 6.88 -22.89
CA ASP A 17 3.80 7.54 -21.95
C ASP A 17 2.61 6.62 -21.62
N VAL A 18 2.47 6.26 -20.35
CA VAL A 18 1.39 5.37 -19.85
C VAL A 18 0.29 6.15 -19.15
N LEU A 19 0.65 7.12 -18.32
CA LEU A 19 -0.30 8.03 -17.68
C LEU A 19 0.01 9.45 -18.13
N LYS A 20 -1.05 10.16 -18.55
CA LYS A 20 -0.97 11.53 -19.07
C LYS A 20 -1.95 12.40 -18.32
N ASN A 21 -1.43 13.22 -17.41
CA ASN A 21 -2.19 14.26 -16.71
C ASN A 21 -3.48 13.73 -16.03
N ILE A 22 -3.36 12.66 -15.25
CA ILE A 22 -4.50 12.06 -14.54
C ILE A 22 -4.78 12.84 -13.26
N SER A 23 -6.03 13.33 -13.13
CA SER A 23 -6.47 14.05 -11.93
C SER A 23 -7.84 13.56 -11.49
N PHE A 24 -8.02 13.37 -10.19
CA PHE A 24 -9.28 13.07 -9.53
C PHE A 24 -9.15 13.29 -8.02
N ASP A 25 -10.27 13.38 -7.36
CA ASP A 25 -10.39 13.42 -5.91
C ASP A 25 -11.38 12.36 -5.44
N LEU A 26 -11.24 11.94 -4.18
CA LEU A 26 -12.08 10.94 -3.54
C LEU A 26 -12.35 11.37 -2.10
N GLU A 27 -13.61 11.44 -1.73
CA GLU A 27 -14.04 11.72 -0.35
C GLU A 27 -14.13 10.42 0.45
N GLU A 28 -14.15 10.55 1.78
CA GLU A 28 -14.34 9.41 2.68
C GLU A 28 -15.64 8.65 2.36
N GLY A 29 -15.55 7.33 2.29
CA GLY A 29 -16.69 6.45 1.96
C GLY A 29 -17.03 6.37 0.47
N GLN A 30 -16.37 7.13 -0.40
CA GLN A 30 -16.58 7.02 -1.84
C GLN A 30 -15.81 5.86 -2.47
N THR A 31 -16.28 5.41 -3.62
CA THR A 31 -15.63 4.40 -4.45
C THR A 31 -15.42 4.95 -5.85
N LEU A 32 -14.19 4.88 -6.35
CA LEU A 32 -13.84 5.22 -7.73
C LEU A 32 -13.59 3.96 -8.54
N ALA A 33 -14.36 3.77 -9.62
CA ALA A 33 -14.13 2.69 -10.58
C ALA A 33 -13.25 3.17 -11.74
N ILE A 34 -12.13 2.49 -11.99
CA ILE A 34 -11.23 2.76 -13.11
C ILE A 34 -11.49 1.73 -14.21
N ILE A 35 -12.07 2.16 -15.32
CA ILE A 35 -12.47 1.33 -16.45
C ILE A 35 -11.61 1.64 -17.67
N GLY A 36 -11.32 0.64 -18.48
CA GLY A 36 -10.56 0.81 -19.73
C GLY A 36 -10.07 -0.52 -20.28
N SER A 37 -9.57 -0.52 -21.51
CA SER A 37 -9.02 -1.69 -22.20
C SER A 37 -7.77 -2.24 -21.49
N SER A 38 -7.36 -3.48 -21.81
CA SER A 38 -6.08 -4.02 -21.35
C SER A 38 -4.93 -3.13 -21.84
N GLY A 39 -3.94 -2.89 -20.98
CA GLY A 39 -2.82 -2.02 -21.30
C GLY A 39 -3.06 -0.52 -21.19
N SER A 40 -4.29 -0.05 -20.84
CA SER A 40 -4.60 1.39 -20.73
C SER A 40 -4.01 2.12 -19.50
N GLY A 41 -3.16 1.47 -18.72
CA GLY A 41 -2.48 2.11 -17.58
C GLY A 41 -3.19 1.97 -16.22
N LYS A 42 -4.35 1.29 -16.12
CA LYS A 42 -5.10 1.14 -14.85
C LYS A 42 -4.24 0.61 -13.69
N THR A 43 -3.55 -0.49 -13.93
CA THR A 43 -2.64 -1.07 -12.93
C THR A 43 -1.46 -0.16 -12.61
N THR A 44 -0.95 0.56 -13.61
CA THR A 44 0.12 1.54 -13.43
C THR A 44 -0.35 2.69 -12.54
N LEU A 45 -1.58 3.19 -12.74
CA LEU A 45 -2.16 4.22 -11.88
C LEU A 45 -2.27 3.74 -10.43
N LEU A 46 -2.85 2.55 -10.19
CA LEU A 46 -2.93 1.97 -8.85
C LEU A 46 -1.55 1.80 -8.20
N ARG A 47 -0.54 1.38 -8.98
CA ARG A 47 0.83 1.26 -8.49
C ARG A 47 1.47 2.61 -8.19
N CYS A 48 1.11 3.65 -8.91
CA CYS A 48 1.55 5.01 -8.61
C CYS A 48 0.94 5.53 -7.32
N LEU A 49 -0.35 5.28 -7.08
CA LEU A 49 -1.04 5.71 -5.86
C LEU A 49 -0.43 5.10 -4.60
N ASN A 50 -0.05 3.84 -4.63
CA ASN A 50 0.55 3.16 -3.47
C ASN A 50 2.10 3.15 -3.49
N PHE A 51 2.73 3.95 -4.34
CA PHE A 51 4.18 4.11 -4.45
C PHE A 51 4.96 2.81 -4.75
N LEU A 52 4.33 1.79 -5.36
CA LEU A 52 5.04 0.67 -5.98
C LEU A 52 5.71 1.12 -7.28
N GLU A 53 5.09 2.09 -7.97
CA GLU A 53 5.70 2.85 -9.06
C GLU A 53 5.74 4.33 -8.66
N ILE A 54 6.84 5.00 -8.93
CA ILE A 54 6.95 6.43 -8.66
C ILE A 54 6.46 7.21 -9.88
N PRO A 55 5.47 8.10 -9.74
CA PRO A 55 5.06 8.97 -10.82
C PRO A 55 6.22 9.84 -11.34
N ASN A 56 6.15 10.27 -12.60
CA ASN A 56 7.11 11.19 -13.18
C ASN A 56 6.66 12.65 -13.04
N GLY A 57 5.35 12.88 -12.85
CA GLY A 57 4.76 14.20 -12.68
C GLY A 57 3.57 14.17 -11.73
N GLY A 58 3.13 15.34 -11.29
CA GLY A 58 1.94 15.55 -10.48
C GLY A 58 2.15 15.48 -8.98
N THR A 59 1.03 15.45 -8.25
CA THR A 59 0.98 15.40 -6.78
C THR A 59 -0.03 14.37 -6.30
N ILE A 60 0.23 13.78 -5.14
CA ILE A 60 -0.69 12.90 -4.40
C ILE A 60 -0.75 13.39 -2.97
N ALA A 61 -1.96 13.69 -2.47
CA ALA A 61 -2.20 14.08 -1.09
C ALA A 61 -3.28 13.20 -0.47
N VAL A 62 -3.15 12.93 0.83
CA VAL A 62 -4.13 12.18 1.65
C VAL A 62 -4.41 13.00 2.90
N ASN A 63 -5.69 13.31 3.15
CA ASN A 63 -6.13 14.15 4.28
C ASN A 63 -5.32 15.46 4.38
N ASP A 64 -5.17 16.18 3.26
CA ASP A 64 -4.41 17.42 3.12
C ASP A 64 -2.87 17.27 3.31
N GLU A 65 -2.37 16.07 3.60
CA GLU A 65 -0.94 15.78 3.65
C GLU A 65 -0.40 15.41 2.27
N ILE A 66 0.56 16.18 1.75
CA ILE A 66 1.21 15.91 0.47
C ILE A 66 2.19 14.75 0.65
N LEU A 67 1.79 13.57 0.18
CA LEU A 67 2.66 12.39 0.19
C LEU A 67 3.66 12.39 -0.97
N PHE A 68 3.29 12.99 -2.10
CA PHE A 68 4.12 13.03 -3.28
C PHE A 68 3.96 14.36 -4.01
N ASP A 69 5.09 14.94 -4.40
CA ASP A 69 5.17 16.10 -5.27
C ASP A 69 6.38 15.94 -6.21
N ALA A 70 6.12 15.79 -7.49
CA ALA A 70 7.16 15.59 -8.49
C ALA A 70 8.17 16.75 -8.55
N SER A 71 7.74 17.98 -8.23
CA SER A 71 8.61 19.17 -8.25
C SER A 71 9.63 19.19 -7.11
N GLN A 72 9.38 18.43 -6.04
CA GLN A 72 10.19 18.43 -4.81
C GLN A 72 11.09 17.20 -4.67
N ILE A 73 11.12 16.28 -5.65
CA ILE A 73 11.91 15.05 -5.56
C ILE A 73 13.41 15.40 -5.66
N LYS A 74 14.05 15.62 -4.52
CA LYS A 74 15.52 15.79 -4.43
C LYS A 74 16.28 14.48 -4.16
N SER A 75 15.67 13.50 -3.53
CA SER A 75 16.23 12.14 -3.38
C SER A 75 15.16 11.16 -2.93
N LYS A 76 15.16 9.95 -3.52
CA LYS A 76 14.29 8.83 -3.08
C LYS A 76 15.00 8.10 -1.95
N LYS A 77 14.68 8.37 -0.70
CA LYS A 77 15.09 7.50 0.40
C LYS A 77 14.06 6.40 0.56
N ASP A 78 14.49 5.13 0.57
CA ASP A 78 13.58 3.98 0.69
C ASP A 78 12.69 4.04 1.94
N LYS A 79 13.19 4.65 3.01
CA LYS A 79 12.42 4.84 4.24
C LYS A 79 11.21 5.75 4.02
N ASP A 80 11.37 6.87 3.33
CA ASP A 80 10.28 7.81 3.07
C ASP A 80 9.18 7.18 2.21
N LEU A 81 9.53 6.28 1.28
CA LEU A 81 8.58 5.55 0.46
C LEU A 81 7.81 4.49 1.26
N ARG A 82 8.46 3.86 2.23
CA ARG A 82 7.82 2.88 3.10
C ARG A 82 6.72 3.53 3.94
N ASP A 83 7.00 4.66 4.56
CA ASP A 83 6.05 5.38 5.39
C ASP A 83 4.84 5.84 4.55
N LYS A 84 5.08 6.35 3.34
CA LYS A 84 4.01 6.73 2.40
C LYS A 84 3.12 5.56 1.99
N ARG A 85 3.67 4.37 1.81
CA ARG A 85 2.91 3.15 1.49
C ARG A 85 1.93 2.74 2.59
N LEU A 86 2.16 3.12 3.83
CA LEU A 86 1.27 2.81 4.96
C LEU A 86 -0.09 3.54 4.88
N HIS A 87 -0.19 4.61 4.08
CA HIS A 87 -1.46 5.30 3.83
C HIS A 87 -2.40 4.51 2.91
N PHE A 88 -1.90 3.47 2.22
CA PHE A 88 -2.66 2.73 1.22
C PHE A 88 -2.61 1.22 1.48
N GLY A 89 -3.75 0.57 1.42
CA GLY A 89 -3.84 -0.87 1.24
C GLY A 89 -3.95 -1.21 -0.25
N MET A 90 -3.40 -2.34 -0.68
CA MET A 90 -3.55 -2.82 -2.05
C MET A 90 -3.95 -4.29 -2.08
N VAL A 91 -5.02 -4.57 -2.81
CA VAL A 91 -5.43 -5.94 -3.13
C VAL A 91 -5.04 -6.23 -4.58
N PHE A 92 -4.23 -7.26 -4.78
CA PHE A 92 -3.76 -7.67 -6.09
C PHE A 92 -4.76 -8.62 -6.75
N GLN A 93 -4.73 -8.71 -8.07
CA GLN A 93 -5.54 -9.65 -8.85
C GLN A 93 -5.14 -11.11 -8.59
N SER A 94 -3.86 -11.38 -8.32
CA SER A 94 -3.35 -12.65 -7.82
C SER A 94 -3.23 -12.60 -6.30
N PHE A 95 -3.33 -13.73 -5.64
CA PHE A 95 -3.35 -13.82 -4.18
C PHE A 95 -2.08 -13.26 -3.51
N ASN A 96 -0.94 -13.29 -4.19
CA ASN A 96 0.37 -12.78 -3.75
C ASN A 96 0.76 -13.23 -2.32
N LEU A 97 0.35 -14.43 -1.96
CA LEU A 97 0.77 -15.07 -0.72
C LEU A 97 2.18 -15.64 -0.86
N PHE A 98 2.90 -15.65 0.22
CA PHE A 98 4.17 -16.34 0.32
C PHE A 98 3.90 -17.84 0.53
N PRO A 99 4.17 -18.70 -0.46
CA PRO A 99 3.76 -20.11 -0.40
C PRO A 99 4.50 -20.91 0.67
N GLN A 100 5.64 -20.41 1.15
CA GLN A 100 6.41 -21.01 2.24
C GLN A 100 5.90 -20.65 3.63
N TYR A 101 4.91 -19.77 3.72
CA TYR A 101 4.34 -19.30 4.99
C TYR A 101 2.93 -19.85 5.20
N THR A 102 2.57 -20.11 6.43
CA THR A 102 1.20 -20.45 6.83
C THR A 102 0.26 -19.25 6.62
N ALA A 103 -1.04 -19.48 6.72
CA ALA A 103 -2.03 -18.40 6.66
C ALA A 103 -1.77 -17.34 7.74
N LEU A 104 -1.46 -17.75 8.97
CA LEU A 104 -1.14 -16.85 10.06
C LEU A 104 0.14 -16.04 9.79
N GLU A 105 1.17 -16.70 9.29
CA GLU A 105 2.43 -16.01 8.95
C GLU A 105 2.24 -14.99 7.84
N ASN A 106 1.47 -15.31 6.80
CA ASN A 106 1.13 -14.36 5.73
C ASN A 106 0.38 -13.14 6.27
N VAL A 107 -0.63 -13.34 7.12
CA VAL A 107 -1.45 -12.25 7.69
C VAL A 107 -0.63 -11.37 8.63
N THR A 108 0.26 -11.96 9.43
CA THR A 108 1.03 -11.24 10.45
C THR A 108 2.35 -10.67 9.95
N LEU A 109 2.80 -11.00 8.73
CA LEU A 109 4.12 -10.65 8.22
C LEU A 109 4.40 -9.14 8.24
N ALA A 110 3.47 -8.36 7.70
CA ALA A 110 3.64 -6.90 7.60
C ALA A 110 3.72 -6.26 8.99
N GLU A 111 2.84 -6.65 9.90
CA GLU A 111 2.80 -6.14 11.27
C GLU A 111 4.08 -6.52 12.04
N LYS A 112 4.57 -7.76 11.89
CA LYS A 112 5.86 -8.20 12.45
C LYS A 112 7.06 -7.43 11.88
N MET A 113 6.99 -7.01 10.63
CA MET A 113 8.04 -6.18 10.01
C MET A 113 8.02 -4.76 10.58
N LEU A 114 6.84 -4.13 10.70
CA LEU A 114 6.69 -2.80 11.28
C LEU A 114 7.10 -2.77 12.76
N ALA A 115 6.75 -3.81 13.50
CA ALA A 115 7.08 -3.92 14.92
C ALA A 115 8.60 -3.84 15.19
N LYS A 116 9.45 -4.23 14.24
CA LYS A 116 10.92 -4.13 14.39
C LYS A 116 11.44 -2.69 14.53
N ASP A 117 10.65 -1.72 14.09
CA ASP A 117 11.02 -0.30 14.17
C ASP A 117 10.58 0.35 15.51
N LEU A 118 9.85 -0.39 16.36
CA LEU A 118 9.43 0.09 17.68
C LEU A 118 10.66 0.23 18.60
N PRO A 119 10.72 1.31 19.40
CA PRO A 119 11.88 1.59 20.28
C PRO A 119 12.13 0.47 21.30
N ASP A 120 11.08 -0.17 21.78
CA ASP A 120 11.11 -1.21 22.82
C ASP A 120 11.12 -2.64 22.25
N PHE A 121 11.15 -2.80 20.92
CA PHE A 121 11.05 -4.09 20.27
C PHE A 121 12.05 -5.13 20.79
N LYS A 122 13.32 -4.73 20.98
CA LYS A 122 14.37 -5.66 21.43
C LYS A 122 14.09 -6.24 22.81
N GLN A 123 13.50 -5.45 23.71
CA GLN A 123 13.20 -5.82 25.09
C GLN A 123 11.91 -6.64 25.18
N ASN A 124 10.89 -6.31 24.38
CA ASN A 124 9.53 -6.86 24.47
C ASN A 124 9.16 -7.73 23.25
N LYS A 125 10.12 -8.18 22.45
CA LYS A 125 9.89 -8.90 21.18
C LYS A 125 8.88 -10.04 21.29
N LYS A 126 8.98 -10.87 22.34
CA LYS A 126 8.10 -12.03 22.53
C LYS A 126 6.65 -11.60 22.77
N GLU A 127 6.46 -10.60 23.62
CA GLU A 127 5.13 -10.08 23.94
C GLU A 127 4.50 -9.41 22.72
N ILE A 128 5.25 -8.59 21.99
CA ILE A 128 4.80 -7.92 20.77
C ILE A 128 4.39 -8.95 19.72
N TYR A 129 5.20 -9.98 19.49
CA TYR A 129 4.86 -11.02 18.51
C TYR A 129 3.64 -11.85 18.93
N ASN A 130 3.46 -12.16 20.21
CA ASN A 130 2.27 -12.84 20.71
C ASN A 130 1.00 -12.03 20.44
N LYS A 131 1.02 -10.72 20.72
CA LYS A 131 -0.11 -9.82 20.42
C LYS A 131 -0.45 -9.79 18.94
N ILE A 132 0.56 -9.72 18.08
CA ILE A 132 0.39 -9.73 16.60
C ILE A 132 -0.23 -11.07 16.16
N GLU A 133 0.22 -12.19 16.71
CA GLU A 133 -0.32 -13.50 16.36
C GLU A 133 -1.75 -13.71 16.86
N GLU A 134 -2.09 -13.22 18.05
CA GLU A 134 -3.48 -13.22 18.54
C GLU A 134 -4.37 -12.39 17.63
N HIS A 135 -3.97 -11.17 17.29
CA HIS A 135 -4.68 -10.33 16.33
C HIS A 135 -4.84 -11.00 14.96
N GLY A 136 -3.80 -11.63 14.44
CA GLY A 136 -3.86 -12.38 13.17
C GLY A 136 -4.84 -13.55 13.23
N LYS A 137 -4.90 -14.29 14.35
CA LYS A 137 -5.90 -15.38 14.56
C LYS A 137 -7.32 -14.84 14.61
N GLU A 138 -7.54 -13.71 15.28
CA GLU A 138 -8.86 -13.05 15.31
C GLU A 138 -9.31 -12.65 13.91
N LEU A 139 -8.41 -12.06 13.09
CA LEU A 139 -8.71 -11.68 11.70
C LEU A 139 -9.08 -12.91 10.86
N LEU A 140 -8.32 -14.00 10.96
CA LEU A 140 -8.61 -15.25 10.27
C LEU A 140 -9.96 -15.84 10.72
N ALA A 141 -10.26 -15.82 12.01
CA ALA A 141 -11.54 -16.29 12.54
C ALA A 141 -12.72 -15.46 11.99
N ARG A 142 -12.59 -14.13 11.93
CA ARG A 142 -13.60 -13.23 11.34
C ARG A 142 -13.88 -13.53 9.86
N MET A 143 -12.88 -14.05 9.14
CA MET A 143 -13.01 -14.49 7.75
C MET A 143 -13.44 -15.95 7.59
N GLY A 144 -13.80 -16.65 8.70
CA GLY A 144 -14.20 -18.06 8.67
C GLY A 144 -13.03 -19.03 8.44
N LEU A 145 -11.80 -18.61 8.75
CA LEU A 145 -10.58 -19.39 8.53
C LEU A 145 -9.90 -19.82 9.84
N ALA A 146 -10.65 -19.90 10.95
CA ALA A 146 -10.11 -20.27 12.24
C ALA A 146 -9.39 -21.64 12.22
N ASP A 147 -9.89 -22.60 11.44
CA ASP A 147 -9.31 -23.94 11.30
C ASP A 147 -8.12 -24.00 10.30
N ARG A 148 -7.81 -22.88 9.63
CA ARG A 148 -6.79 -22.82 8.57
C ARG A 148 -5.52 -22.07 8.98
N VAL A 149 -5.37 -21.77 10.25
CA VAL A 149 -4.27 -20.93 10.78
C VAL A 149 -2.88 -21.45 10.40
N ASN A 150 -2.71 -22.78 10.36
CA ASN A 150 -1.43 -23.45 10.07
C ASN A 150 -1.34 -24.02 8.65
N HIS A 151 -2.24 -23.67 7.77
CA HIS A 151 -2.23 -24.10 6.36
C HIS A 151 -1.41 -23.19 5.50
#